data_c6dad7ef24cbb9b5a9ffb7b9ddc08a70
#
_entry.id   c6dad7ef24cbb9b5a9ffb7b9ddc08a70
#
_cell.length_a   1.000
_cell.length_b   1.000
_cell.length_c   1.000
_cell.angle_alpha   90.00
_cell.angle_beta   90.00
_cell.angle_gamma   90.00
#
_symmetry.space_group_name_H-M   'P 1'
#
loop_
_entity.id
_entity.type
_entity.pdbx_description
1 polymer ?
#
loop_
_entity_poly.entity_id
_entity_poly.type
_entity_poly.pdbx_seq_one_letter_code
_entity_poly.pdbx_strand_id
1 'polypeptide(L)'
;MRVYLDNCSYNRPYDDQSQMRIHLETQAKIHIQDMIRQKQVELVTSYILDFENSNNRSMQKKQAIEKFMKEYATLYVSNKNEKDIARIANAIMETGIKEKDAYHVACAVIAECNYFVTTDDRLLKYQSEKIELVTPGEFIRRMEADE
;
A
#
# COMPACT_ATOMS: atom_id res chain seq x y z
N MET A 1 -11.30 -9.97 -0.84
CA MET A 1 -10.23 -9.25 -1.58
C MET A 1 -9.48 -8.35 -0.61
N ARG A 2 -8.20 -8.60 -0.43
CA ARG A 2 -7.34 -7.82 0.47
C ARG A 2 -6.36 -6.98 -0.32
N VAL A 3 -6.21 -5.73 0.09
CA VAL A 3 -5.32 -4.76 -0.54
C VAL A 3 -4.39 -4.12 0.49
N TYR A 4 -3.14 -3.90 0.09
CA TYR A 4 -2.14 -3.17 0.86
C TYR A 4 -1.80 -1.90 0.06
N LEU A 5 -1.94 -0.75 0.67
CA LEU A 5 -1.57 0.53 0.07
C LEU A 5 -0.23 0.96 0.67
N ASP A 6 0.76 1.23 -0.16
CA ASP A 6 2.04 1.71 0.35
C ASP A 6 1.97 3.18 0.75
N ASN A 7 3.04 3.68 1.37
CA ASN A 7 3.07 5.03 1.90
C ASN A 7 2.92 6.10 0.81
N CYS A 8 3.50 5.89 -0.37
CA CYS A 8 3.36 6.87 -1.44
C CYS A 8 1.91 6.98 -1.93
N SER A 9 1.16 5.89 -1.95
CA SER A 9 -0.27 5.94 -2.27
C SER A 9 -1.05 6.77 -1.26
N TYR A 10 -0.77 6.62 0.04
CA TYR A 10 -1.42 7.43 1.08
C TYR A 10 -1.10 8.92 0.95
N ASN A 11 0.11 9.26 0.48
CA ASN A 11 0.55 10.65 0.40
C ASN A 11 0.17 11.36 -0.90
N ARG A 12 -0.23 10.63 -1.95
CA ARG A 12 -0.56 11.21 -3.27
C ARG A 12 -1.55 12.38 -3.22
N PRO A 13 -2.64 12.33 -2.44
CA PRO A 13 -3.57 13.47 -2.37
C PRO A 13 -2.95 14.77 -1.87
N TYR A 14 -1.78 14.71 -1.25
CA TYR A 14 -1.08 15.87 -0.70
C TYR A 14 0.06 16.36 -1.60
N ASP A 15 0.33 15.65 -2.71
CA ASP A 15 1.37 16.02 -3.67
C ASP A 15 0.85 17.07 -4.66
N ASP A 16 1.74 17.57 -5.54
CA ASP A 16 1.41 18.61 -6.51
C ASP A 16 0.40 18.12 -7.55
N GLN A 17 -0.85 18.55 -7.41
CA GLN A 17 -1.95 18.12 -8.27
C GLN A 17 -1.93 18.76 -9.67
N SER A 18 -1.01 19.69 -9.93
CA SER A 18 -0.86 20.26 -11.28
C SER A 18 -0.28 19.25 -12.28
N GLN A 19 0.40 18.21 -11.79
CA GLN A 19 0.89 17.13 -12.62
C GLN A 19 -0.23 16.14 -12.90
N MET A 20 -0.51 15.88 -14.16
CA MET A 20 -1.63 15.02 -14.58
C MET A 20 -1.55 13.63 -13.97
N ARG A 21 -0.35 13.02 -13.98
CA ARG A 21 -0.16 11.69 -13.40
C ARG A 21 -0.53 11.66 -11.92
N ILE A 22 -0.05 12.63 -11.13
CA ILE A 22 -0.33 12.72 -9.70
C ILE A 22 -1.82 12.94 -9.46
N HIS A 23 -2.44 13.80 -10.26
CA HIS A 23 -3.87 14.06 -10.16
C HIS A 23 -4.70 12.80 -10.40
N LEU A 24 -4.37 12.02 -11.44
CA LEU A 24 -5.08 10.79 -11.75
C LEU A 24 -4.87 9.72 -10.68
N GLU A 25 -3.65 9.61 -10.15
CA GLU A 25 -3.34 8.67 -9.06
C GLU A 25 -4.09 9.06 -7.78
N THR A 26 -4.22 10.35 -7.52
CA THR A 26 -4.99 10.86 -6.38
C THR A 26 -6.48 10.50 -6.52
N GLN A 27 -7.06 10.72 -7.69
CA GLN A 27 -8.46 10.39 -7.93
C GLN A 27 -8.72 8.89 -7.75
N ALA A 28 -7.83 8.06 -8.29
CA ALA A 28 -7.93 6.62 -8.13
C ALA A 28 -7.81 6.20 -6.67
N LYS A 29 -6.88 6.79 -5.93
CA LYS A 29 -6.67 6.48 -4.51
C LYS A 29 -7.91 6.85 -3.67
N ILE A 30 -8.51 7.99 -3.95
CA ILE A 30 -9.75 8.42 -3.27
C ILE A 30 -10.86 7.40 -3.54
N HIS A 31 -10.96 6.92 -4.76
CA HIS A 31 -11.94 5.90 -5.11
C HIS A 31 -11.69 4.58 -4.35
N ILE A 32 -10.43 4.17 -4.23
CA ILE A 32 -10.06 2.99 -3.46
C ILE A 32 -10.44 3.17 -1.98
N GLN A 33 -10.22 4.35 -1.41
CA GLN A 33 -10.61 4.62 -0.04
C GLN A 33 -12.12 4.48 0.15
N ASP A 34 -12.92 4.92 -0.83
CA ASP A 34 -14.37 4.76 -0.76
C ASP A 34 -14.77 3.28 -0.81
N MET A 35 -14.10 2.48 -1.64
CA MET A 35 -14.32 1.03 -1.68
C MET A 35 -14.01 0.38 -0.33
N ILE A 36 -12.96 0.83 0.34
CA ILE A 36 -12.59 0.35 1.68
C ILE A 36 -13.67 0.73 2.70
N ARG A 37 -14.12 1.99 2.68
CA ARG A 37 -15.18 2.47 3.59
C ARG A 37 -16.47 1.69 3.42
N GLN A 38 -16.79 1.31 2.19
CA GLN A 38 -17.99 0.54 1.86
C GLN A 38 -17.81 -0.96 2.05
N LYS A 39 -16.64 -1.39 2.54
CA LYS A 39 -16.29 -2.78 2.80
C LYS A 39 -16.31 -3.67 1.55
N GLN A 40 -16.09 -3.08 0.39
CA GLN A 40 -15.96 -3.81 -0.87
C GLN A 40 -14.60 -4.50 -0.97
N VAL A 41 -13.58 -3.93 -0.34
CA VAL A 41 -12.25 -4.53 -0.22
C VAL A 41 -11.76 -4.37 1.22
N GLU A 42 -10.94 -5.31 1.67
CA GLU A 42 -10.33 -5.28 3.00
C GLU A 42 -8.99 -4.57 2.93
N LEU A 43 -8.76 -3.65 3.87
CA LEU A 43 -7.49 -2.93 3.98
C LEU A 43 -6.56 -3.61 4.97
N VAL A 44 -5.34 -3.87 4.53
CA VAL A 44 -4.26 -4.37 5.40
C VAL A 44 -3.28 -3.24 5.67
N THR A 45 -2.92 -3.06 6.92
CA THR A 45 -1.88 -2.12 7.34
C THR A 45 -0.80 -2.87 8.12
N SER A 46 0.30 -2.18 8.43
CA SER A 46 1.43 -2.82 9.07
C SER A 46 2.19 -1.86 9.99
N TYR A 47 3.01 -2.42 10.85
CA TYR A 47 3.91 -1.65 11.70
C TYR A 47 4.93 -0.84 10.86
N ILE A 48 5.25 -1.32 9.64
CA ILE A 48 6.14 -0.59 8.72
C ILE A 48 5.47 0.70 8.24
N LEU A 49 4.18 0.64 7.89
CA LEU A 49 3.41 1.85 7.52
C LEU A 49 3.34 2.84 8.69
N ASP A 50 3.10 2.35 9.89
CA ASP A 50 3.07 3.21 11.08
C ASP A 50 4.40 3.92 11.28
N PHE A 51 5.51 3.18 11.13
CA PHE A 51 6.85 3.76 11.27
C PHE A 51 7.10 4.83 10.21
N GLU A 52 6.80 4.56 8.94
CA GLU A 52 6.98 5.55 7.88
C GLU A 52 6.11 6.78 8.11
N ASN A 53 4.85 6.57 8.47
CA ASN A 53 3.94 7.70 8.72
C ASN A 53 4.36 8.52 9.93
N SER A 54 5.01 7.88 10.92
CA SER A 54 5.53 8.60 12.10
C SER A 54 6.59 9.62 11.72
N ASN A 55 7.27 9.44 10.59
CA ASN A 55 8.28 10.34 10.06
C ASN A 55 7.71 11.40 9.11
N ASN A 56 6.40 11.44 8.93
CA ASN A 56 5.75 12.45 8.10
C ASN A 56 5.93 13.82 8.73
N ARG A 57 6.49 14.76 7.97
CA ARG A 57 6.81 16.11 8.46
C ARG A 57 5.58 16.94 8.75
N SER A 58 4.49 16.70 8.05
CA SER A 58 3.23 17.41 8.27
C SER A 58 2.40 16.67 9.31
N MET A 59 2.17 17.30 10.45
CA MET A 59 1.35 16.74 11.51
C MET A 59 -0.07 16.49 11.02
N GLN A 60 -0.62 17.37 10.20
CA GLN A 60 -1.97 17.25 9.66
C GLN A 60 -2.10 16.01 8.78
N LYS A 61 -1.15 15.80 7.86
CA LYS A 61 -1.12 14.63 6.97
C LYS A 61 -0.95 13.34 7.78
N LYS A 62 -0.01 13.36 8.72
CA LYS A 62 0.27 12.22 9.59
C LYS A 62 -0.97 11.76 10.33
N GLN A 63 -1.68 12.70 10.94
CA GLN A 63 -2.88 12.39 11.71
C GLN A 63 -4.02 11.88 10.82
N ALA A 64 -4.20 12.47 9.65
CA ALA A 64 -5.24 12.05 8.71
C ALA A 64 -5.00 10.61 8.21
N ILE A 65 -3.76 10.29 7.85
CA ILE A 65 -3.39 8.95 7.39
C ILE A 65 -3.55 7.93 8.53
N GLU A 66 -3.04 8.26 9.71
CA GLU A 66 -3.14 7.39 10.88
C GLU A 66 -4.59 7.10 11.25
N LYS A 67 -5.43 8.13 11.23
CA LYS A 67 -6.85 7.97 11.53
C LYS A 67 -7.53 7.04 10.54
N PHE A 68 -7.26 7.21 9.25
CA PHE A 68 -7.83 6.36 8.21
C PHE A 68 -7.41 4.90 8.40
N MET A 69 -6.12 4.67 8.63
CA MET A 69 -5.60 3.31 8.83
C MET A 69 -6.22 2.65 10.05
N LYS A 70 -6.31 3.35 11.17
CA LYS A 70 -6.88 2.79 12.41
C LYS A 70 -8.36 2.49 12.28
N GLU A 71 -9.09 3.36 11.61
CA GLU A 71 -10.55 3.24 11.49
C GLU A 71 -10.96 2.13 10.52
N TYR A 72 -10.24 1.97 9.42
CA TYR A 72 -10.68 1.12 8.31
C TYR A 72 -9.84 -0.14 8.10
N ALA A 73 -8.69 -0.30 8.75
CA ALA A 73 -7.90 -1.51 8.59
C ALA A 73 -8.65 -2.73 9.12
N THR A 74 -8.77 -3.75 8.27
CA THR A 74 -9.36 -5.03 8.67
C THR A 74 -8.33 -5.92 9.33
N LEU A 75 -7.06 -5.84 8.87
CA LEU A 75 -5.96 -6.65 9.38
C LEU A 75 -4.72 -5.77 9.54
N TYR A 76 -4.05 -5.94 10.68
CA TYR A 76 -2.82 -5.24 10.99
C TYR A 76 -1.68 -6.24 11.14
N VAL A 77 -0.61 -6.06 10.38
CA VAL A 77 0.58 -6.90 10.47
C VAL A 77 1.53 -6.27 11.50
N SER A 78 1.68 -6.93 12.64
CA SER A 78 2.53 -6.45 13.73
C SER A 78 3.94 -7.01 13.62
N ASN A 79 4.85 -6.51 14.48
CA ASN A 79 6.23 -7.00 14.56
C ASN A 79 6.35 -8.41 15.15
N LYS A 80 5.26 -9.03 15.55
CA LYS A 80 5.27 -10.42 16.05
C LYS A 80 5.77 -11.41 15.00
N ASN A 81 5.55 -11.09 13.71
CA ASN A 81 5.97 -11.91 12.59
C ASN A 81 7.28 -11.44 11.99
N GLU A 82 8.07 -10.64 12.71
CA GLU A 82 9.27 -9.97 12.19
C GLU A 82 10.27 -10.93 11.54
N LYS A 83 10.48 -12.11 12.11
CA LYS A 83 11.41 -13.09 11.55
C LYS A 83 10.98 -13.58 10.17
N ASP A 84 9.70 -13.91 10.03
CA ASP A 84 9.14 -14.35 8.74
C ASP A 84 9.12 -13.21 7.72
N ILE A 85 8.76 -12.01 8.17
CA ILE A 85 8.77 -10.82 7.32
C ILE A 85 10.19 -10.55 6.83
N ALA A 86 11.18 -10.59 7.71
CA ALA A 86 12.59 -10.37 7.33
C ALA A 86 13.08 -11.41 6.32
N ARG A 87 12.70 -12.67 6.49
CA ARG A 87 13.07 -13.74 5.57
C ARG A 87 12.50 -13.47 4.17
N ILE A 88 11.24 -13.14 4.09
CA ILE A 88 10.58 -12.82 2.82
C ILE A 88 11.17 -11.54 2.22
N ALA A 89 11.37 -10.50 3.04
CA ALA A 89 11.94 -9.24 2.59
C ALA A 89 13.36 -9.42 2.04
N ASN A 90 14.20 -10.24 2.68
CA ASN A 90 15.56 -10.50 2.21
C ASN A 90 15.56 -11.16 0.83
N ALA A 91 14.65 -12.10 0.59
CA ALA A 91 14.52 -12.71 -0.73
C ALA A 91 14.10 -11.69 -1.80
N ILE A 92 13.22 -10.76 -1.45
CA ILE A 92 12.80 -9.69 -2.35
C ILE A 92 13.95 -8.73 -2.61
N MET A 93 14.73 -8.37 -1.58
CA MET A 93 15.88 -7.48 -1.71
C MET A 93 16.94 -8.04 -2.65
N GLU A 94 17.10 -9.36 -2.72
CA GLU A 94 18.03 -10.01 -3.63
C GLU A 94 17.69 -9.73 -5.10
N THR A 95 16.46 -9.38 -5.41
CA THR A 95 16.04 -9.01 -6.77
C THR A 95 16.34 -7.54 -7.11
N GLY A 96 16.90 -6.77 -6.17
CA GLY A 96 17.23 -5.36 -6.37
C GLY A 96 16.24 -4.36 -5.79
N ILE A 97 15.24 -4.83 -5.06
CA ILE A 97 14.25 -3.96 -4.39
C ILE A 97 14.87 -3.40 -3.11
N LYS A 98 14.60 -2.12 -2.83
CA LYS A 98 15.09 -1.45 -1.62
C LYS A 98 14.48 -2.08 -0.37
N GLU A 99 15.23 -2.03 0.73
CA GLU A 99 14.84 -2.63 2.00
C GLU A 99 13.43 -2.24 2.45
N LYS A 100 13.13 -0.95 2.47
CA LYS A 100 11.83 -0.45 2.95
C LYS A 100 10.68 -1.00 2.12
N ASP A 101 10.81 -0.95 0.80
CA ASP A 101 9.80 -1.46 -0.13
C ASP A 101 9.65 -2.98 0.01
N ALA A 102 10.76 -3.68 0.17
CA ALA A 102 10.75 -5.13 0.36
C ALA A 102 9.99 -5.53 1.63
N TYR A 103 10.16 -4.78 2.72
CA TYR A 103 9.43 -5.04 3.97
C TYR A 103 7.94 -4.78 3.82
N HIS A 104 7.54 -3.74 3.08
CA HIS A 104 6.12 -3.52 2.80
C HIS A 104 5.50 -4.68 2.03
N VAL A 105 6.18 -5.12 0.97
CA VAL A 105 5.69 -6.24 0.16
C VAL A 105 5.63 -7.52 1.01
N ALA A 106 6.64 -7.76 1.84
CA ALA A 106 6.67 -8.91 2.73
C ALA A 106 5.48 -8.91 3.70
N CYS A 107 5.13 -7.76 4.27
CA CYS A 107 3.96 -7.64 5.13
C CYS A 107 2.68 -7.99 4.39
N ALA A 108 2.55 -7.51 3.16
CA ALA A 108 1.38 -7.80 2.33
C ALA A 108 1.29 -9.29 1.99
N VAL A 109 2.42 -9.94 1.72
CA VAL A 109 2.49 -11.39 1.45
C VAL A 109 2.06 -12.18 2.69
N ILE A 110 2.58 -11.82 3.87
CA ILE A 110 2.23 -12.49 5.14
C ILE A 110 0.73 -12.39 5.40
N ALA A 111 0.13 -11.25 5.10
CA ALA A 111 -1.30 -11.02 5.29
C ALA A 111 -2.16 -11.64 4.19
N GLU A 112 -1.54 -12.30 3.22
CA GLU A 112 -2.23 -12.93 2.08
C GLU A 112 -3.04 -11.92 1.27
N CYS A 113 -2.47 -10.72 1.05
CA CYS A 113 -3.09 -9.72 0.20
C CYS A 113 -3.12 -10.17 -1.25
N ASN A 114 -4.18 -9.82 -1.95
CA ASN A 114 -4.30 -10.08 -3.38
C ASN A 114 -3.52 -9.04 -4.20
N TYR A 115 -3.55 -7.78 -3.74
CA TYR A 115 -2.94 -6.67 -4.45
C TYR A 115 -2.12 -5.78 -3.50
N PHE A 116 -1.00 -5.31 -4.03
CA PHE A 116 -0.17 -4.27 -3.43
C PHE A 116 -0.25 -3.05 -4.34
N VAL A 117 -0.81 -1.95 -3.84
CA VAL A 117 -1.02 -0.74 -4.63
C VAL A 117 0.12 0.25 -4.36
N THR A 118 0.80 0.65 -5.42
CA THR A 118 1.93 1.57 -5.34
C THR A 118 1.95 2.52 -6.53
N THR A 119 2.59 3.67 -6.34
CA THR A 119 2.87 4.63 -7.42
C THR A 119 4.34 4.63 -7.82
N ASP A 120 5.16 3.76 -7.21
CA ASP A 120 6.59 3.67 -7.48
C ASP A 120 6.87 2.78 -8.69
N ASP A 121 7.37 3.38 -9.77
CA ASP A 121 7.65 2.67 -11.03
C ASP A 121 8.68 1.55 -10.87
N ARG A 122 9.66 1.73 -10.00
CA ARG A 122 10.69 0.71 -9.76
C ARG A 122 10.09 -0.52 -9.10
N LEU A 123 9.25 -0.28 -8.10
CA LEU A 123 8.59 -1.37 -7.36
C LEU A 123 7.60 -2.11 -8.27
N LEU A 124 6.92 -1.41 -9.16
CA LEU A 124 5.98 -2.00 -10.11
C LEU A 124 6.61 -3.00 -11.08
N LYS A 125 7.93 -2.93 -11.27
CA LYS A 125 8.66 -3.89 -12.11
C LYS A 125 8.90 -5.22 -11.42
N TYR A 126 8.77 -5.28 -10.10
CA TYR A 126 8.92 -6.52 -9.35
C TYR A 126 7.72 -7.42 -9.60
N GLN A 127 7.99 -8.68 -9.93
CA GLN A 127 6.95 -9.67 -10.19
C GLN A 127 6.99 -10.76 -9.11
N SER A 128 5.81 -11.11 -8.60
CA SER A 128 5.66 -12.15 -7.60
C SER A 128 4.48 -13.04 -7.98
N GLU A 129 4.61 -14.33 -7.70
CA GLU A 129 3.52 -15.28 -7.85
C GLU A 129 2.51 -15.18 -6.71
N LYS A 130 2.90 -14.56 -5.59
CA LYS A 130 2.08 -14.51 -4.38
C LYS A 130 1.21 -13.29 -4.29
N ILE A 131 1.57 -12.20 -4.96
CA ILE A 131 0.86 -10.92 -4.88
C ILE A 131 1.08 -10.12 -6.16
N GLU A 132 0.06 -9.40 -6.60
CA GLU A 132 0.18 -8.52 -7.75
C GLU A 132 0.42 -7.08 -7.30
N LEU A 133 1.45 -6.44 -7.87
CA LEU A 133 1.76 -5.04 -7.64
C LEU A 133 1.14 -4.23 -8.77
N VAL A 134 0.29 -3.27 -8.41
CA VAL A 134 -0.47 -2.48 -9.39
C VAL A 134 -0.50 -1.02 -9.00
N THR A 135 -0.72 -0.16 -9.99
CA THR A 135 -1.02 1.26 -9.72
C THR A 135 -2.45 1.40 -9.19
N PRO A 136 -2.79 2.53 -8.55
CA PRO A 136 -4.17 2.76 -8.13
C PRO A 136 -5.17 2.63 -9.28
N GLY A 137 -4.85 3.18 -10.45
CA GLY A 137 -5.73 3.09 -11.61
C GLY A 137 -5.92 1.67 -12.12
N GLU A 138 -4.83 0.90 -12.18
CA GLU A 138 -4.90 -0.50 -12.60
C GLU A 138 -5.70 -1.34 -11.61
N PHE A 139 -5.56 -1.07 -10.31
CA PHE A 139 -6.37 -1.75 -9.30
C PHE A 139 -7.86 -1.57 -9.56
N ILE A 140 -8.28 -0.33 -9.81
CA ILE A 140 -9.68 -0.02 -10.10
C ILE A 140 -10.14 -0.75 -11.35
N ARG A 141 -9.32 -0.73 -12.41
CA ARG A 141 -9.65 -1.42 -13.66
C ARG A 141 -9.87 -2.91 -13.44
N ARG A 142 -9.03 -3.53 -12.62
CA ARG A 142 -9.14 -4.96 -12.28
C ARG A 142 -10.41 -5.26 -11.49
N MET A 143 -10.74 -4.39 -10.55
CA MET A 143 -11.95 -4.56 -9.73
C MET A 143 -13.21 -4.42 -10.58
N GLU A 144 -13.23 -3.52 -11.54
CA GLU A 144 -14.36 -3.36 -12.46
C GLU A 144 -14.50 -4.54 -13.40
N ALA A 145 -13.39 -5.12 -13.84
CA ALA A 145 -13.41 -6.29 -14.72
C ALA A 145 -14.00 -7.54 -14.04
N ASP A 146 -13.89 -7.61 -12.72
CA ASP A 146 -14.40 -8.75 -11.93
C ASP A 146 -15.91 -8.62 -11.64
N GLU A 147 -16.50 -7.51 -11.98
CA GLU A 147 -17.95 -7.31 -11.90
C GLU A 147 -18.60 -7.89 -13.16
#